data_c26770a1f991a126742b73401df0d684
#
_entry.id   c26770a1f991a126742b73401df0d684
#
_cell.length_a   1.000
_cell.length_b   1.000
_cell.length_c   1.000
_cell.angle_alpha   90.00
_cell.angle_beta   90.00
_cell.angle_gamma   90.00
#
_symmetry.space_group_name_H-M   'P 1'
#
loop_
_entity.id
_entity.type
_entity.pdbx_description
1 polymer ?
#
loop_
_entity_poly.entity_id
_entity_poly.type
_entity_poly.pdbx_seq_one_letter_code
_entity_poly.pdbx_strand_id
1 'polypeptide(L)'
;LPESFSKFRRLVEKMDLDAVIAPPLNAPVNLPPPALVADMAWQPVWQEQFPSNPNAQSPALFKGGASAGEEHLRGYFAKDLASSYKQTRNGLDGMDYSTKFSPWLANGTLSPRRIVQQLKEYEARAGANDSTYWIFFELLWREYFQWYGHRHQKRLYGFSGITDSAPNTSFYPERFKKWCAGNTPYPIINACMKQLNVTGYLSNRGRQLVASCFVHELGLDWRHGAAYMERQLVDYDVASNWGNWQYLAGVGADPRGHRRFDLQKQAQIYDPKNQFVQRWAGEQTLLPLDSVDAADWPI
;
A
#
# COMPACT_ATOMS: atom_id res chain seq x y z
N LEU A 1 -14.26 -14.92 -10.75
CA LEU A 1 -14.09 -13.58 -10.17
C LEU A 1 -14.80 -12.56 -11.04
N PRO A 2 -15.62 -11.65 -10.49
CA PRO A 2 -16.20 -10.54 -11.25
C PRO A 2 -15.14 -9.61 -11.83
N GLU A 3 -15.44 -8.98 -12.98
CA GLU A 3 -14.51 -8.11 -13.70
C GLU A 3 -14.14 -6.83 -12.93
N SER A 4 -15.00 -6.37 -12.02
CA SER A 4 -14.74 -5.18 -11.22
C SER A 4 -15.00 -5.43 -9.74
N PHE A 5 -14.25 -4.70 -8.91
CA PHE A 5 -14.43 -4.74 -7.46
C PHE A 5 -15.87 -4.44 -7.03
N SER A 6 -16.54 -3.47 -7.66
CA SER A 6 -17.93 -3.14 -7.31
C SER A 6 -18.90 -4.28 -7.54
N LYS A 7 -18.69 -5.11 -8.57
CA LYS A 7 -19.46 -6.34 -8.79
C LYS A 7 -19.12 -7.40 -7.74
N PHE A 8 -17.83 -7.58 -7.45
CA PHE A 8 -17.35 -8.52 -6.42
C PHE A 8 -17.94 -8.18 -5.05
N ARG A 9 -17.79 -6.92 -4.61
CA ARG A 9 -18.32 -6.44 -3.34
C ARG A 9 -19.83 -6.74 -3.18
N ARG A 10 -20.63 -6.36 -4.20
CA ARG A 10 -22.08 -6.59 -4.17
C ARG A 10 -22.49 -8.07 -4.08
N LEU A 11 -21.65 -8.97 -4.57
CA LEU A 11 -21.88 -10.41 -4.40
C LEU A 11 -21.57 -10.84 -2.98
N VAL A 12 -20.43 -10.41 -2.43
CA VAL A 12 -20.04 -10.75 -1.06
C VAL A 12 -21.02 -10.18 -0.03
N GLU A 13 -21.47 -8.94 -0.20
CA GLU A 13 -22.44 -8.28 0.69
C GLU A 13 -23.84 -8.94 0.72
N LYS A 14 -24.14 -9.76 -0.27
CA LYS A 14 -25.39 -10.56 -0.29
C LYS A 14 -25.27 -11.91 0.41
N MET A 15 -24.05 -12.31 0.76
CA MET A 15 -23.82 -13.56 1.47
C MET A 15 -24.01 -13.33 2.98
N ASP A 16 -24.32 -14.40 3.69
CA ASP A 16 -24.23 -14.40 5.14
C ASP A 16 -22.73 -14.38 5.51
N LEU A 17 -22.23 -13.18 5.86
CA LEU A 17 -20.82 -12.98 6.14
C LEU A 17 -20.36 -13.75 7.38
N ASP A 18 -21.26 -14.02 8.34
CA ASP A 18 -20.94 -14.79 9.53
C ASP A 18 -20.73 -16.27 9.21
N ALA A 19 -21.45 -16.77 8.19
CA ALA A 19 -21.25 -18.14 7.68
C ALA A 19 -20.02 -18.26 6.76
N VAL A 20 -19.68 -17.18 6.01
CA VAL A 20 -18.61 -17.22 4.98
C VAL A 20 -17.24 -16.85 5.56
N ILE A 21 -17.18 -15.93 6.51
CA ILE A 21 -15.91 -15.53 7.15
C ILE A 21 -15.61 -16.53 8.25
N ALA A 22 -14.78 -17.51 7.94
CA ALA A 22 -14.32 -18.45 8.97
C ALA A 22 -13.65 -17.69 10.14
N PRO A 23 -13.90 -18.09 11.40
CA PRO A 23 -13.25 -17.48 12.55
C PRO A 23 -11.73 -17.67 12.48
N PRO A 24 -10.93 -16.85 13.17
CA PRO A 24 -9.51 -17.11 13.34
C PRO A 24 -9.30 -18.50 13.93
N LEU A 25 -8.30 -19.20 13.43
CA LEU A 25 -7.93 -20.49 14.03
C LEU A 25 -7.32 -20.24 15.41
N ASN A 26 -7.72 -21.08 16.38
CA ASN A 26 -7.06 -21.11 17.68
C ASN A 26 -5.62 -21.58 17.52
N ALA A 27 -4.73 -21.14 18.41
CA ALA A 27 -3.39 -21.71 18.48
C ALA A 27 -3.48 -23.23 18.69
N PRO A 28 -2.68 -24.03 17.97
CA PRO A 28 -2.67 -25.47 18.17
C PRO A 28 -2.27 -25.79 19.62
N VAL A 29 -3.08 -26.61 20.29
CA VAL A 29 -2.87 -27.00 21.70
C VAL A 29 -1.60 -27.84 21.83
N ASN A 30 -1.30 -28.67 20.83
CA ASN A 30 -0.13 -29.53 20.77
C ASN A 30 0.60 -29.31 19.46
N LEU A 31 1.75 -28.65 19.50
CA LEU A 31 2.70 -28.70 18.40
C LEU A 31 3.46 -30.04 18.46
N PRO A 32 3.72 -30.71 17.34
CA PRO A 32 4.63 -31.83 17.35
C PRO A 32 5.98 -31.31 17.93
N PRO A 33 6.66 -32.14 18.76
CA PRO A 33 7.96 -31.76 19.26
C PRO A 33 8.85 -31.41 18.02
N PRO A 34 9.67 -30.35 18.11
CA PRO A 34 10.62 -30.09 17.03
C PRO A 34 11.40 -31.39 16.80
N ALA A 35 11.54 -31.80 15.53
CA ALA A 35 12.46 -32.87 15.21
C ALA A 35 13.83 -32.38 15.66
N LEU A 36 14.25 -32.83 16.84
CA LEU A 36 15.59 -32.55 17.36
C LEU A 36 16.57 -33.29 16.46
N VAL A 37 17.08 -32.61 15.46
CA VAL A 37 18.34 -32.98 14.87
C VAL A 37 19.38 -32.65 15.95
N ALA A 38 19.83 -33.67 16.64
CA ALA A 38 20.60 -33.57 17.88
C ALA A 38 21.90 -32.76 17.81
N ASP A 39 22.32 -32.32 16.63
CA ASP A 39 23.59 -31.62 16.38
C ASP A 39 23.45 -30.23 15.73
N MET A 40 22.25 -29.72 15.55
CA MET A 40 22.08 -28.34 15.11
C MET A 40 21.80 -27.43 16.31
N ALA A 41 22.84 -26.95 16.95
CA ALA A 41 22.75 -25.72 17.72
C ALA A 41 22.26 -24.63 16.79
N TRP A 42 20.97 -24.31 16.82
CA TRP A 42 20.37 -23.15 16.16
C TRP A 42 21.03 -21.91 16.77
N GLN A 43 22.13 -21.51 16.18
CA GLN A 43 22.65 -20.18 16.38
C GLN A 43 21.72 -19.24 15.57
N PRO A 44 21.18 -18.19 16.16
CA PRO A 44 20.44 -17.18 15.39
C PRO A 44 21.42 -16.47 14.45
N VAL A 45 21.62 -17.05 13.27
CA VAL A 45 22.49 -16.54 12.19
C VAL A 45 22.05 -15.12 11.73
N TRP A 46 20.83 -14.75 12.10
CA TRP A 46 20.20 -13.48 11.70
C TRP A 46 20.85 -12.22 12.30
N GLN A 47 21.40 -12.30 13.50
CA GLN A 47 21.98 -11.13 14.16
C GLN A 47 23.32 -10.69 13.58
N GLU A 48 24.08 -11.62 12.99
CA GLU A 48 25.37 -11.32 12.39
C GLU A 48 25.31 -10.98 10.90
N GLN A 49 24.32 -11.52 10.16
CA GLN A 49 24.22 -11.34 8.71
C GLN A 49 23.42 -10.09 8.27
N PHE A 50 22.61 -9.53 9.15
CA PHE A 50 21.87 -8.31 8.88
C PHE A 50 22.15 -7.28 9.98
N PRO A 51 23.34 -6.65 9.97
CA PRO A 51 23.60 -5.56 10.88
C PRO A 51 22.51 -4.50 10.68
N SER A 52 21.94 -4.02 11.78
CA SER A 52 21.09 -2.84 11.74
C SER A 52 21.80 -1.79 10.90
N ASN A 53 21.15 -1.30 9.84
CA ASN A 53 21.74 -0.27 8.98
C ASN A 53 22.13 0.91 9.88
N PRO A 54 23.43 1.15 10.13
CA PRO A 54 23.87 2.24 11.01
C PRO A 54 23.51 3.62 10.45
N ASN A 55 23.13 3.68 9.17
CA ASN A 55 22.65 4.86 8.48
C ASN A 55 21.12 4.95 8.45
N ALA A 56 20.38 4.05 9.10
CA ALA A 56 18.96 4.22 9.30
C ALA A 56 18.72 5.43 10.20
N GLN A 57 18.62 6.59 9.59
CA GLN A 57 18.42 7.88 10.27
C GLN A 57 17.02 8.02 10.92
N SER A 58 16.18 7.00 10.82
CA SER A 58 14.86 6.99 11.44
C SER A 58 14.60 5.65 12.12
N PRO A 59 14.02 5.65 13.34
CA PRO A 59 13.55 4.42 13.94
C PRO A 59 12.54 3.76 13.02
N ALA A 60 12.58 2.43 12.93
CA ALA A 60 11.63 1.68 12.12
C ALA A 60 10.20 2.08 12.47
N LEU A 61 9.43 2.50 11.46
CA LEU A 61 8.04 2.95 11.63
C LEU A 61 7.15 1.81 12.16
N PHE A 62 7.51 0.57 11.84
CA PHE A 62 6.77 -0.63 12.22
C PHE A 62 7.70 -1.64 12.89
N LYS A 63 7.25 -2.22 14.00
CA LYS A 63 7.90 -3.36 14.64
C LYS A 63 7.43 -4.65 13.95
N GLY A 64 8.34 -5.56 13.63
CA GLY A 64 8.03 -6.85 13.04
C GLY A 64 7.40 -7.83 14.04
N GLY A 65 6.82 -8.92 13.50
CA GLY A 65 6.31 -10.05 14.26
C GLY A 65 4.83 -9.96 14.63
N ALA A 66 4.24 -11.12 14.93
CA ALA A 66 2.81 -11.27 15.22
C ALA A 66 2.39 -10.51 16.49
N SER A 67 3.22 -10.51 17.54
CA SER A 67 2.93 -9.79 18.78
C SER A 67 2.80 -8.30 18.57
N ALA A 68 3.69 -7.70 17.74
CA ALA A 68 3.62 -6.29 17.42
C ALA A 68 2.39 -5.95 16.54
N GLY A 69 2.02 -6.84 15.62
CA GLY A 69 0.80 -6.71 14.83
C GLY A 69 -0.47 -6.75 15.69
N GLU A 70 -0.53 -7.66 16.65
CA GLU A 70 -1.66 -7.76 17.58
C GLU A 70 -1.73 -6.59 18.56
N GLU A 71 -0.59 -6.08 19.02
CA GLU A 71 -0.51 -4.88 19.86
C GLU A 71 -1.04 -3.65 19.09
N HIS A 72 -0.60 -3.49 17.83
CA HIS A 72 -1.05 -2.41 16.98
C HIS A 72 -2.56 -2.50 16.69
N LEU A 73 -3.07 -3.72 16.40
CA LEU A 73 -4.49 -3.98 16.17
C LEU A 73 -5.32 -3.54 17.38
N ARG A 74 -4.96 -4.02 18.58
CA ARG A 74 -5.66 -3.66 19.82
C ARG A 74 -5.58 -2.16 20.11
N GLY A 75 -4.41 -1.56 19.95
CA GLY A 75 -4.19 -0.13 20.14
C GLY A 75 -5.04 0.74 19.22
N TYR A 76 -5.19 0.35 17.95
CA TYR A 76 -6.02 1.06 16.98
C TYR A 76 -7.49 1.11 17.40
N PHE A 77 -8.07 -0.02 17.81
CA PHE A 77 -9.47 -0.07 18.25
C PHE A 77 -9.68 0.50 19.66
N ALA A 78 -8.68 0.45 20.53
CA ALA A 78 -8.75 1.06 21.87
C ALA A 78 -8.77 2.60 21.83
N LYS A 79 -8.15 3.22 20.82
CA LYS A 79 -8.15 4.67 20.59
C LYS A 79 -9.40 5.19 19.86
N ASP A 80 -10.40 4.34 19.59
CA ASP A 80 -11.62 4.67 18.84
C ASP A 80 -11.39 5.23 17.42
N LEU A 81 -10.22 4.99 16.83
CA LEU A 81 -9.85 5.48 15.50
C LEU A 81 -10.74 4.88 14.40
N ALA A 82 -11.32 3.72 14.65
CA ALA A 82 -12.20 3.03 13.71
C ALA A 82 -13.47 3.84 13.41
N SER A 83 -13.98 4.61 14.36
CA SER A 83 -15.21 5.41 14.22
C SER A 83 -15.08 6.57 13.22
N SER A 84 -13.86 7.01 12.92
CA SER A 84 -13.56 8.12 12.01
C SER A 84 -12.71 7.74 10.80
N TYR A 85 -12.46 6.45 10.59
CA TYR A 85 -11.56 5.95 9.55
C TYR A 85 -11.88 6.47 8.15
N LYS A 86 -13.16 6.52 7.76
CA LYS A 86 -13.59 6.98 6.43
C LYS A 86 -13.13 8.41 6.13
N GLN A 87 -13.13 9.27 7.14
CA GLN A 87 -12.70 10.66 7.04
C GLN A 87 -11.17 10.80 7.04
N THR A 88 -10.48 9.99 7.85
CA THR A 88 -9.03 10.15 8.11
C THR A 88 -8.14 9.37 7.15
N ARG A 89 -8.63 8.28 6.55
CA ARG A 89 -7.84 7.32 5.76
C ARG A 89 -7.03 7.89 4.58
N ASN A 90 -7.39 9.07 4.10
CA ASN A 90 -6.69 9.73 3.02
C ASN A 90 -5.58 10.69 3.51
N GLY A 91 -5.33 10.78 4.81
CA GLY A 91 -4.22 11.55 5.36
C GLY A 91 -2.88 11.05 4.81
N LEU A 92 -1.98 11.99 4.50
CA LEU A 92 -0.69 11.66 3.90
C LEU A 92 0.31 11.16 4.93
N ASP A 93 0.29 11.73 6.14
CA ASP A 93 1.28 11.46 7.19
C ASP A 93 0.61 11.27 8.56
N GLY A 94 1.28 10.49 9.44
CA GLY A 94 0.80 10.17 10.77
C GLY A 94 0.29 8.74 10.94
N MET A 95 0.46 8.18 12.13
CA MET A 95 0.11 6.79 12.44
C MET A 95 -1.40 6.57 12.57
N ASP A 96 -2.15 7.58 13.01
CA ASP A 96 -3.56 7.46 13.36
C ASP A 96 -4.53 7.73 12.19
N TYR A 97 -4.04 8.16 11.01
CA TYR A 97 -4.90 8.48 9.86
C TYR A 97 -5.49 7.28 9.14
N SER A 98 -4.85 6.12 9.24
CA SER A 98 -5.38 4.87 8.68
C SER A 98 -5.03 3.70 9.58
N THR A 99 -5.57 2.52 9.29
CA THR A 99 -5.37 1.33 10.12
C THR A 99 -3.91 0.88 10.23
N LYS A 100 -3.09 1.14 9.20
CA LYS A 100 -1.67 0.72 9.15
C LYS A 100 -1.44 -0.78 9.35
N PHE A 101 -2.44 -1.63 9.06
CA PHE A 101 -2.34 -3.09 9.22
C PHE A 101 -1.52 -3.76 8.11
N SER A 102 -1.28 -3.05 7.01
CA SER A 102 -0.69 -3.62 5.78
C SER A 102 0.67 -4.29 5.98
N PRO A 103 1.63 -3.81 6.82
CA PRO A 103 2.91 -4.49 7.01
C PRO A 103 2.76 -5.91 7.57
N TRP A 104 1.85 -6.11 8.50
CA TRP A 104 1.61 -7.43 9.10
C TRP A 104 0.67 -8.30 8.27
N LEU A 105 -0.24 -7.69 7.49
CA LEU A 105 -1.06 -8.40 6.52
C LEU A 105 -0.24 -8.95 5.35
N ALA A 106 0.77 -8.21 4.89
CA ALA A 106 1.60 -8.58 3.75
C ALA A 106 2.40 -9.86 4.01
N ASN A 107 2.95 -10.01 5.22
CA ASN A 107 3.73 -11.18 5.61
C ASN A 107 2.93 -12.24 6.39
N GLY A 108 1.62 -12.05 6.58
CA GLY A 108 0.74 -13.01 7.22
C GLY A 108 0.84 -13.07 8.75
N THR A 109 1.61 -12.19 9.40
CA THR A 109 1.71 -12.15 10.87
C THR A 109 0.47 -11.58 11.55
N LEU A 110 -0.41 -10.91 10.76
CA LEU A 110 -1.76 -10.52 11.16
C LEU A 110 -2.76 -11.07 10.15
N SER A 111 -3.79 -11.78 10.63
CA SER A 111 -4.83 -12.33 9.77
C SER A 111 -5.95 -11.34 9.49
N PRO A 112 -6.46 -11.23 8.25
CA PRO A 112 -7.67 -10.46 7.95
C PRO A 112 -8.87 -10.89 8.80
N ARG A 113 -9.01 -12.17 9.08
CA ARG A 113 -10.08 -12.72 9.94
C ARG A 113 -10.01 -12.18 11.35
N ARG A 114 -8.78 -12.05 11.90
CA ARG A 114 -8.56 -11.48 13.22
C ARG A 114 -8.95 -10.02 13.28
N ILE A 115 -8.65 -9.25 12.20
CA ILE A 115 -9.08 -7.84 12.08
C ILE A 115 -10.60 -7.74 12.06
N VAL A 116 -11.28 -8.59 11.27
CA VAL A 116 -12.76 -8.60 11.20
C VAL A 116 -13.38 -8.98 12.56
N GLN A 117 -12.81 -9.95 13.26
CA GLN A 117 -13.25 -10.30 14.60
C GLN A 117 -13.16 -9.09 15.54
N GLN A 118 -12.00 -8.41 15.56
CA GLN A 118 -11.78 -7.24 16.42
C GLN A 118 -12.67 -6.07 16.03
N LEU A 119 -12.96 -5.91 14.73
CA LEU A 119 -13.91 -4.92 14.24
C LEU A 119 -15.33 -5.19 14.74
N LYS A 120 -15.81 -6.45 14.70
CA LYS A 120 -17.13 -6.83 15.23
C LYS A 120 -17.23 -6.63 16.74
N GLU A 121 -16.18 -6.98 17.49
CA GLU A 121 -16.10 -6.71 18.93
C GLU A 121 -16.16 -5.20 19.23
N TYR A 122 -15.49 -4.39 18.41
CA TYR A 122 -15.56 -2.94 18.49
C TYR A 122 -16.97 -2.41 18.19
N GLU A 123 -17.59 -2.86 17.11
CA GLU A 123 -18.95 -2.46 16.71
C GLU A 123 -20.02 -2.83 17.75
N ALA A 124 -19.88 -3.98 18.38
CA ALA A 124 -20.76 -4.41 19.47
C ALA A 124 -20.66 -3.49 20.70
N ARG A 125 -19.47 -2.91 20.97
CA ARG A 125 -19.22 -2.01 22.10
C ARG A 125 -19.56 -0.55 21.79
N ALA A 126 -19.12 -0.05 20.63
CA ALA A 126 -19.11 1.38 20.27
C ALA A 126 -20.15 1.76 19.22
N GLY A 127 -20.82 0.77 18.62
CA GLY A 127 -21.74 0.94 17.51
C GLY A 127 -21.06 0.89 16.14
N ALA A 128 -21.77 0.33 15.17
CA ALA A 128 -21.34 0.30 13.76
C ALA A 128 -21.65 1.65 13.10
N ASN A 129 -20.77 2.06 12.17
CA ASN A 129 -20.98 3.24 11.36
C ASN A 129 -20.31 3.10 9.98
N ASP A 130 -20.42 4.12 9.13
CA ASP A 130 -19.80 4.16 7.80
C ASP A 130 -18.27 3.93 7.84
N SER A 131 -17.58 4.38 8.89
CA SER A 131 -16.13 4.23 9.00
C SER A 131 -15.73 2.81 9.35
N THR A 132 -16.46 2.17 10.27
CA THR A 132 -16.22 0.77 10.61
C THR A 132 -16.48 -0.14 9.42
N TYR A 133 -17.59 0.08 8.69
CA TYR A 133 -17.83 -0.59 7.42
C TYR A 133 -16.70 -0.37 6.42
N TRP A 134 -16.11 0.83 6.36
CA TRP A 134 -15.03 1.13 5.41
C TRP A 134 -13.74 0.37 5.70
N ILE A 135 -13.48 -0.02 6.95
CA ILE A 135 -12.35 -0.92 7.28
C ILE A 135 -12.57 -2.29 6.63
N PHE A 136 -13.77 -2.86 6.77
CA PHE A 136 -14.13 -4.11 6.10
C PHE A 136 -14.04 -3.99 4.57
N PHE A 137 -14.52 -2.88 4.01
CA PHE A 137 -14.45 -2.57 2.59
C PHE A 137 -13.02 -2.60 2.03
N GLU A 138 -12.03 -2.09 2.77
CA GLU A 138 -10.62 -2.13 2.34
C GLU A 138 -10.03 -3.55 2.44
N LEU A 139 -10.47 -4.37 3.39
CA LEU A 139 -10.10 -5.79 3.43
C LEU A 139 -10.68 -6.56 2.24
N LEU A 140 -11.89 -6.21 1.79
CA LEU A 140 -12.47 -6.77 0.56
C LEU A 140 -11.68 -6.38 -0.69
N TRP A 141 -11.12 -5.16 -0.76
CA TRP A 141 -10.21 -4.79 -1.85
C TRP A 141 -8.98 -5.67 -1.89
N ARG A 142 -8.36 -5.92 -0.72
CA ARG A 142 -7.23 -6.84 -0.62
C ARG A 142 -7.62 -8.23 -1.11
N GLU A 143 -8.73 -8.77 -0.65
CA GLU A 143 -9.23 -10.09 -1.06
C GLU A 143 -9.49 -10.15 -2.57
N TYR A 144 -10.12 -9.11 -3.12
CA TYR A 144 -10.35 -9.01 -4.56
C TYR A 144 -9.04 -9.06 -5.36
N PHE A 145 -8.00 -8.33 -4.94
CA PHE A 145 -6.71 -8.34 -5.62
C PHE A 145 -5.99 -9.69 -5.50
N GLN A 146 -6.12 -10.43 -4.38
CA GLN A 146 -5.59 -11.79 -4.27
C GLN A 146 -6.22 -12.70 -5.36
N TRP A 147 -7.54 -12.71 -5.45
CA TRP A 147 -8.25 -13.48 -6.50
C TRP A 147 -7.98 -12.96 -7.91
N TYR A 148 -7.79 -11.67 -8.06
CA TYR A 148 -7.39 -11.05 -9.33
C TYR A 148 -6.03 -11.55 -9.79
N GLY A 149 -5.06 -11.59 -8.91
CA GLY A 149 -3.72 -12.15 -9.18
C GLY A 149 -3.79 -13.63 -9.59
N HIS A 150 -4.54 -14.44 -8.84
CA HIS A 150 -4.76 -15.85 -9.17
C HIS A 150 -5.43 -16.05 -10.54
N ARG A 151 -6.42 -15.24 -10.87
CA ARG A 151 -7.13 -15.34 -12.16
C ARG A 151 -6.26 -14.93 -13.35
N HIS A 152 -5.52 -13.85 -13.21
CA HIS A 152 -4.84 -13.22 -14.35
C HIS A 152 -3.36 -13.65 -14.49
N GLN A 153 -2.76 -14.22 -13.43
CA GLN A 153 -1.41 -14.80 -13.44
C GLN A 153 -0.38 -13.89 -14.14
N LYS A 154 0.27 -14.37 -15.21
CA LYS A 154 1.28 -13.61 -15.95
C LYS A 154 0.78 -12.28 -16.53
N ARG A 155 -0.53 -12.14 -16.79
CA ARG A 155 -1.09 -10.86 -17.26
C ARG A 155 -1.02 -9.77 -16.20
N LEU A 156 -0.85 -10.13 -14.92
CA LEU A 156 -0.62 -9.18 -13.85
C LEU A 156 0.61 -8.31 -14.09
N TYR A 157 1.61 -8.83 -14.82
CA TYR A 157 2.87 -8.14 -15.12
C TYR A 157 2.96 -7.66 -16.59
N GLY A 158 1.94 -7.95 -17.38
CA GLY A 158 1.91 -7.57 -18.80
C GLY A 158 1.70 -6.09 -19.02
N PHE A 159 2.37 -5.48 -20.01
CA PHE A 159 2.26 -4.05 -20.31
C PHE A 159 0.80 -3.60 -20.53
N SER A 160 0.05 -4.38 -21.32
CA SER A 160 -1.39 -4.17 -21.55
C SER A 160 -2.29 -4.65 -20.41
N GLY A 161 -1.72 -5.19 -19.33
CA GLY A 161 -2.50 -5.70 -18.21
C GLY A 161 -3.49 -6.79 -18.62
N ILE A 162 -4.75 -6.59 -18.25
CA ILE A 162 -5.87 -7.48 -18.61
C ILE A 162 -6.67 -6.97 -19.82
N THR A 163 -6.32 -5.81 -20.35
CA THR A 163 -6.96 -5.22 -21.54
C THR A 163 -6.30 -5.70 -22.83
N ASP A 164 -6.92 -5.37 -23.97
CA ASP A 164 -6.39 -5.69 -25.30
C ASP A 164 -5.57 -4.54 -25.90
N SER A 165 -5.54 -3.38 -25.22
CA SER A 165 -4.80 -2.21 -25.66
C SER A 165 -3.68 -1.84 -24.68
N ALA A 166 -2.49 -1.56 -25.20
CA ALA A 166 -1.38 -1.06 -24.42
C ALA A 166 -1.58 0.42 -24.06
N PRO A 167 -1.12 0.87 -22.87
CA PRO A 167 -1.12 2.29 -22.54
C PRO A 167 -0.12 3.04 -23.42
N ASN A 168 -0.41 4.32 -23.71
CA ASN A 168 0.50 5.18 -24.48
C ASN A 168 1.60 5.75 -23.57
N THR A 169 2.48 4.87 -23.11
CA THR A 169 3.61 5.21 -22.23
C THR A 169 4.87 4.49 -22.69
N SER A 170 6.04 4.98 -22.29
CA SER A 170 7.33 4.42 -22.65
C SER A 170 8.26 4.43 -21.44
N PHE A 171 9.54 4.10 -21.65
CA PHE A 171 10.54 4.18 -20.59
C PHE A 171 11.53 5.30 -20.90
N TYR A 172 11.58 6.29 -19.99
CA TYR A 172 12.51 7.40 -20.02
C TYR A 172 13.40 7.35 -18.78
N PRO A 173 14.65 6.90 -18.88
CA PRO A 173 15.52 6.63 -17.74
C PRO A 173 15.71 7.82 -16.78
N GLU A 174 15.87 9.04 -17.32
CA GLU A 174 16.08 10.24 -16.51
C GLU A 174 14.81 10.64 -15.75
N ARG A 175 13.66 10.58 -16.38
CA ARG A 175 12.36 10.81 -15.69
C ARG A 175 12.13 9.78 -14.59
N PHE A 176 12.43 8.50 -14.86
CA PHE A 176 12.35 7.44 -13.87
C PHE A 176 13.27 7.70 -12.67
N LYS A 177 14.54 8.04 -12.92
CA LYS A 177 15.53 8.36 -11.90
C LYS A 177 15.08 9.53 -11.02
N LYS A 178 14.57 10.60 -11.63
CA LYS A 178 14.04 11.77 -10.93
C LYS A 178 12.83 11.44 -10.08
N TRP A 179 11.89 10.65 -10.61
CA TRP A 179 10.75 10.18 -9.83
C TRP A 179 11.19 9.35 -8.63
N CYS A 180 12.08 8.38 -8.81
CA CYS A 180 12.63 7.57 -7.73
C CYS A 180 13.30 8.42 -6.63
N ALA A 181 14.03 9.46 -7.01
CA ALA A 181 14.72 10.35 -6.09
C ALA A 181 13.81 11.39 -5.40
N GLY A 182 12.54 11.52 -5.85
CA GLY A 182 11.67 12.60 -5.39
C GLY A 182 12.17 13.96 -5.85
N ASN A 183 12.52 14.08 -7.13
CA ASN A 183 13.07 15.27 -7.77
C ASN A 183 12.32 15.61 -9.07
N THR A 184 11.01 15.59 -9.01
CA THR A 184 10.09 15.95 -10.10
C THR A 184 9.65 17.41 -9.96
N PRO A 185 8.99 18.01 -10.96
CA PRO A 185 8.39 19.34 -10.84
C PRO A 185 7.23 19.44 -9.81
N TYR A 186 6.85 18.34 -9.19
CA TYR A 186 5.67 18.26 -8.33
C TYR A 186 6.06 18.05 -6.86
N PRO A 187 6.04 19.11 -6.01
CA PRO A 187 6.49 19.03 -4.61
C PRO A 187 5.81 17.93 -3.80
N ILE A 188 4.49 17.74 -3.98
CA ILE A 188 3.73 16.69 -3.26
C ILE A 188 4.23 15.28 -3.63
N ILE A 189 4.60 15.04 -4.89
CA ILE A 189 5.16 13.78 -5.37
C ILE A 189 6.54 13.56 -4.80
N ASN A 190 7.37 14.61 -4.80
CA ASN A 190 8.71 14.57 -4.23
C ASN A 190 8.68 14.20 -2.73
N ALA A 191 7.79 14.83 -1.97
CA ALA A 191 7.57 14.54 -0.56
C ALA A 191 7.16 13.06 -0.35
N CYS A 192 6.22 12.56 -1.14
CA CYS A 192 5.79 11.16 -1.11
C CYS A 192 6.95 10.20 -1.38
N MET A 193 7.74 10.44 -2.44
CA MET A 193 8.84 9.56 -2.80
C MET A 193 9.97 9.59 -1.76
N LYS A 194 10.29 10.76 -1.20
CA LYS A 194 11.27 10.88 -0.11
C LYS A 194 10.80 10.18 1.16
N GLN A 195 9.50 10.29 1.51
CA GLN A 195 8.93 9.50 2.61
C GLN A 195 9.08 8.00 2.36
N LEU A 196 8.72 7.53 1.16
CA LEU A 196 8.85 6.13 0.79
C LEU A 196 10.30 5.64 0.93
N ASN A 197 11.26 6.40 0.39
CA ASN A 197 12.67 6.03 0.40
C ASN A 197 13.27 5.95 1.80
N VAL A 198 12.81 6.81 2.72
CA VAL A 198 13.31 6.86 4.10
C VAL A 198 12.62 5.81 4.98
N THR A 199 11.31 5.61 4.80
CA THR A 199 10.50 4.82 5.75
C THR A 199 10.09 3.45 5.23
N GLY A 200 10.21 3.19 3.93
CA GLY A 200 9.63 2.01 3.28
C GLY A 200 8.10 2.01 3.27
N TYR A 201 7.44 3.11 3.64
CA TYR A 201 6.00 3.21 3.72
C TYR A 201 5.46 4.45 3.05
N LEU A 202 4.29 4.32 2.44
CA LEU A 202 3.57 5.43 1.84
C LEU A 202 2.06 5.23 2.06
N SER A 203 1.36 6.31 2.40
CA SER A 203 -0.10 6.28 2.56
C SER A 203 -0.80 5.85 1.26
N ASN A 204 -2.00 5.28 1.36
CA ASN A 204 -2.77 4.90 0.17
C ASN A 204 -2.96 6.08 -0.80
N ARG A 205 -3.25 7.28 -0.27
CA ARG A 205 -3.37 8.49 -1.09
C ARG A 205 -2.04 8.85 -1.76
N GLY A 206 -0.94 8.80 -1.02
CA GLY A 206 0.40 9.03 -1.59
C GLY A 206 0.71 8.06 -2.73
N ARG A 207 0.44 6.76 -2.57
CA ARG A 207 0.62 5.74 -3.63
C ARG A 207 -0.16 6.07 -4.90
N GLN A 208 -1.42 6.49 -4.74
CA GLN A 208 -2.24 6.91 -5.89
C GLN A 208 -1.68 8.14 -6.60
N LEU A 209 -1.19 9.13 -5.85
CA LEU A 209 -0.62 10.34 -6.42
C LEU A 209 0.66 10.08 -7.18
N VAL A 210 1.62 9.34 -6.59
CA VAL A 210 2.89 9.06 -7.24
C VAL A 210 2.73 8.14 -8.45
N ALA A 211 1.79 7.20 -8.42
CA ALA A 211 1.51 6.33 -9.56
C ALA A 211 0.77 7.07 -10.68
N SER A 212 -0.18 7.94 -10.35
CA SER A 212 -0.84 8.81 -11.34
C SER A 212 0.16 9.75 -12.02
N CYS A 213 1.03 10.40 -11.25
CA CYS A 213 2.11 11.24 -11.80
C CYS A 213 3.01 10.43 -12.74
N PHE A 214 3.44 9.25 -12.31
CA PHE A 214 4.32 8.36 -13.06
C PHE A 214 3.76 8.04 -14.45
N VAL A 215 2.49 7.64 -14.50
CA VAL A 215 1.83 7.21 -15.73
C VAL A 215 1.41 8.39 -16.60
N HIS A 216 0.77 9.40 -16.01
CA HIS A 216 0.04 10.40 -16.78
C HIS A 216 0.79 11.72 -16.98
N GLU A 217 1.67 12.10 -16.04
CA GLU A 217 2.48 13.32 -16.17
C GLU A 217 3.86 13.02 -16.77
N LEU A 218 4.47 11.91 -16.35
CA LEU A 218 5.80 11.52 -16.82
C LEU A 218 5.77 10.58 -18.03
N GLY A 219 4.60 10.04 -18.38
CA GLY A 219 4.44 9.14 -19.52
C GLY A 219 5.22 7.83 -19.41
N LEU A 220 5.48 7.35 -18.17
CA LEU A 220 6.32 6.20 -17.91
C LEU A 220 5.55 4.88 -17.89
N ASP A 221 6.18 3.81 -18.37
CA ASP A 221 5.64 2.45 -18.29
C ASP A 221 5.44 2.06 -16.84
N TRP A 222 4.19 1.88 -16.44
CA TRP A 222 3.72 1.60 -15.09
C TRP A 222 4.44 0.43 -14.41
N ARG A 223 4.94 -0.54 -15.18
CA ARG A 223 5.63 -1.73 -14.65
C ARG A 223 6.92 -1.37 -13.92
N HIS A 224 7.65 -0.36 -14.37
CA HIS A 224 8.85 0.13 -13.69
C HIS A 224 8.52 0.77 -12.34
N GLY A 225 7.42 1.50 -12.25
CA GLY A 225 6.93 2.05 -10.99
C GLY A 225 6.48 0.97 -10.02
N ALA A 226 5.75 -0.05 -10.52
CA ALA A 226 5.35 -1.22 -9.73
C ALA A 226 6.56 -1.97 -9.17
N ALA A 227 7.57 -2.23 -9.99
CA ALA A 227 8.81 -2.91 -9.60
C ALA A 227 9.66 -2.07 -8.63
N TYR A 228 9.63 -0.74 -8.73
CA TYR A 228 10.27 0.12 -7.75
C TYR A 228 9.59 0.03 -6.38
N MET A 229 8.26 0.11 -6.34
CA MET A 229 7.51 -0.03 -5.09
C MET A 229 7.65 -1.41 -4.46
N GLU A 230 7.73 -2.47 -5.26
CA GLU A 230 8.02 -3.83 -4.80
C GLU A 230 9.30 -3.89 -3.94
N ARG A 231 10.35 -3.17 -4.34
CA ARG A 231 11.63 -3.13 -3.62
C ARG A 231 11.63 -2.20 -2.42
N GLN A 232 10.79 -1.17 -2.42
CA GLN A 232 10.82 -0.14 -1.38
C GLN A 232 9.81 -0.40 -0.24
N LEU A 233 8.66 -1.02 -0.53
CA LEU A 233 7.58 -1.11 0.43
C LEU A 233 7.80 -2.22 1.46
N VAL A 234 7.74 -1.88 2.75
CA VAL A 234 7.74 -2.84 3.87
C VAL A 234 6.45 -3.66 3.94
N ASP A 235 5.39 -3.19 3.29
CA ASP A 235 4.08 -3.82 3.21
C ASP A 235 3.77 -4.33 1.79
N TYR A 236 4.81 -4.66 1.02
CA TYR A 236 4.64 -5.18 -0.33
C TYR A 236 3.79 -6.44 -0.35
N ASP A 237 2.75 -6.42 -1.17
CA ASP A 237 1.91 -7.56 -1.51
C ASP A 237 1.78 -7.59 -3.04
N VAL A 238 2.14 -8.71 -3.64
CA VAL A 238 2.20 -8.88 -5.11
C VAL A 238 0.92 -8.44 -5.78
N ALA A 239 -0.19 -9.03 -5.36
CA ALA A 239 -1.48 -8.83 -6.02
C ALA A 239 -2.01 -7.40 -5.81
N SER A 240 -1.86 -6.87 -4.60
CA SER A 240 -2.28 -5.50 -4.28
C SER A 240 -1.42 -4.46 -5.00
N ASN A 241 -0.10 -4.63 -5.04
CA ASN A 241 0.79 -3.70 -5.71
C ASN A 241 0.54 -3.67 -7.22
N TRP A 242 0.75 -4.81 -7.89
CA TRP A 242 0.63 -4.88 -9.34
C TRP A 242 -0.79 -4.62 -9.84
N GLY A 243 -1.81 -5.09 -9.11
CA GLY A 243 -3.21 -4.82 -9.45
C GLY A 243 -3.59 -3.34 -9.33
N ASN A 244 -3.11 -2.63 -8.31
CA ASN A 244 -3.34 -1.18 -8.18
C ASN A 244 -2.59 -0.38 -9.24
N TRP A 245 -1.37 -0.78 -9.62
CA TRP A 245 -0.66 -0.14 -10.71
C TRP A 245 -1.37 -0.30 -12.06
N GLN A 246 -1.87 -1.51 -12.37
CA GLN A 246 -2.72 -1.72 -13.54
C GLN A 246 -3.98 -0.85 -13.52
N TYR A 247 -4.60 -0.77 -12.33
CA TYR A 247 -5.81 0.03 -12.13
C TYR A 247 -5.57 1.52 -12.44
N LEU A 248 -4.46 2.08 -11.99
CA LEU A 248 -4.09 3.47 -12.25
C LEU A 248 -3.60 3.72 -13.68
N ALA A 249 -2.95 2.73 -14.29
CA ALA A 249 -2.54 2.79 -15.70
C ALA A 249 -3.70 2.60 -16.69
N GLY A 250 -4.92 2.30 -16.22
CA GLY A 250 -6.09 2.09 -17.05
C GLY A 250 -6.10 0.75 -17.81
N VAL A 251 -5.24 -0.20 -17.40
CA VAL A 251 -5.13 -1.55 -18.01
C VAL A 251 -5.57 -2.67 -17.07
N GLY A 252 -6.23 -2.32 -15.96
CA GLY A 252 -6.67 -3.24 -14.92
C GLY A 252 -8.19 -3.24 -14.72
N ALA A 253 -8.61 -3.55 -13.50
CA ALA A 253 -10.00 -3.77 -13.10
C ALA A 253 -10.86 -2.49 -12.99
N ASP A 254 -10.45 -1.35 -13.52
CA ASP A 254 -11.27 -0.13 -13.53
C ASP A 254 -12.12 -0.03 -14.81
N PRO A 255 -13.43 -0.10 -14.74
CA PRO A 255 -14.30 0.03 -15.90
C PRO A 255 -14.33 1.45 -16.49
N ARG A 256 -13.76 2.44 -15.79
CA ARG A 256 -13.77 3.87 -16.22
C ARG A 256 -12.51 4.28 -16.98
N GLY A 257 -11.53 3.38 -17.14
CA GLY A 257 -10.28 3.68 -17.82
C GLY A 257 -9.33 4.53 -16.96
N HIS A 258 -8.80 5.62 -17.51
CA HIS A 258 -7.72 6.41 -16.92
C HIS A 258 -8.10 7.07 -15.59
N ARG A 259 -7.21 6.97 -14.60
CA ARG A 259 -7.31 7.66 -13.31
C ARG A 259 -6.19 8.69 -13.17
N ARG A 260 -6.31 9.77 -13.92
CA ARG A 260 -5.45 10.92 -13.76
C ARG A 260 -5.92 11.78 -12.59
N PHE A 261 -5.01 12.10 -11.68
CA PHE A 261 -5.27 13.04 -10.59
C PHE A 261 -4.72 14.42 -10.93
N ASP A 262 -5.52 15.45 -10.68
CA ASP A 262 -5.04 16.83 -10.66
C ASP A 262 -4.18 17.02 -9.40
N LEU A 263 -2.86 17.03 -9.58
CA LEU A 263 -1.89 17.04 -8.48
C LEU A 263 -1.95 18.32 -7.64
N GLN A 264 -2.24 19.47 -8.27
CA GLN A 264 -2.39 20.73 -7.56
C GLN A 264 -3.63 20.71 -6.66
N LYS A 265 -4.76 20.29 -7.19
CA LYS A 265 -5.99 20.14 -6.42
C LYS A 265 -5.83 19.12 -5.29
N GLN A 266 -5.12 18.01 -5.53
CA GLN A 266 -4.85 17.02 -4.49
C GLN A 266 -3.95 17.58 -3.39
N ALA A 267 -2.92 18.36 -3.71
CA ALA A 267 -2.08 19.05 -2.73
C ALA A 267 -2.91 20.02 -1.88
N GLN A 268 -3.78 20.82 -2.50
CA GLN A 268 -4.67 21.73 -1.78
C GLN A 268 -5.62 21.01 -0.82
N ILE A 269 -6.10 19.82 -1.17
CA ILE A 269 -7.04 19.04 -0.33
C ILE A 269 -6.31 18.33 0.82
N TYR A 270 -5.16 17.70 0.56
CA TYR A 270 -4.54 16.78 1.50
C TYR A 270 -3.32 17.37 2.23
N ASP A 271 -2.77 18.47 1.73
CA ASP A 271 -1.70 19.23 2.37
C ASP A 271 -1.89 20.75 2.22
N PRO A 272 -3.04 21.31 2.63
CA PRO A 272 -3.41 22.72 2.37
C PRO A 272 -2.44 23.73 2.99
N LYS A 273 -1.68 23.31 4.01
CA LYS A 273 -0.69 24.13 4.71
C LYS A 273 0.75 23.80 4.33
N ASN A 274 0.92 22.96 3.32
CA ASN A 274 2.24 22.51 2.83
C ASN A 274 3.13 21.83 3.91
N GLN A 275 2.50 21.32 4.97
CA GLN A 275 3.21 20.73 6.12
C GLN A 275 3.89 19.40 5.77
N PHE A 276 3.21 18.57 4.97
CA PHE A 276 3.75 17.30 4.50
C PHE A 276 4.91 17.53 3.53
N VAL A 277 4.73 18.46 2.58
CA VAL A 277 5.78 18.83 1.62
C VAL A 277 7.01 19.40 2.34
N GLN A 278 6.83 20.28 3.33
CA GLN A 278 7.93 20.83 4.14
C GLN A 278 8.63 19.74 4.95
N ARG A 279 7.86 18.89 5.64
CA ARG A 279 8.42 17.79 6.46
C ARG A 279 9.32 16.87 5.67
N TRP A 280 8.94 16.53 4.45
CA TRP A 280 9.68 15.61 3.59
C TRP A 280 10.52 16.32 2.53
N ALA A 281 10.77 17.62 2.70
CA ALA A 281 11.60 18.44 1.81
C ALA A 281 11.21 18.32 0.33
N GLY A 282 9.89 18.27 0.04
CA GLY A 282 9.36 18.07 -1.31
C GLY A 282 9.72 19.18 -2.30
N GLU A 283 9.94 20.41 -1.82
CA GLU A 283 10.36 21.56 -2.65
C GLU A 283 11.88 21.56 -2.92
N GLN A 284 12.66 20.79 -2.18
CA GLN A 284 14.10 20.73 -2.36
C GLN A 284 14.45 19.75 -3.48
N THR A 285 15.08 20.23 -4.52
CA THR A 285 15.64 19.42 -5.59
C THR A 285 17.10 19.09 -5.28
N LEU A 286 17.43 17.81 -5.28
CA LEU A 286 18.80 17.33 -5.04
C LEU A 286 19.64 17.37 -6.32
N LEU A 287 19.01 17.33 -7.47
CA LEU A 287 19.65 17.38 -8.79
C LEU A 287 19.14 18.62 -9.54
N PRO A 288 20.01 19.41 -10.15
CA PRO A 288 19.58 20.52 -10.98
C PRO A 288 18.76 20.00 -12.15
N LEU A 289 17.66 20.68 -12.46
CA LEU A 289 16.93 20.50 -13.71
C LEU A 289 17.72 21.27 -14.77
N ASP A 290 18.36 20.57 -15.70
CA ASP A 290 18.98 21.22 -16.84
C ASP A 290 17.97 21.48 -17.96
N SER A 291 18.42 22.16 -19.04
CA SER A 291 17.56 22.53 -20.14
C SER A 291 17.01 21.31 -20.92
N VAL A 292 17.73 20.20 -20.94
CA VAL A 292 17.30 18.96 -21.57
C VAL A 292 16.20 18.31 -20.75
N ASP A 293 16.36 18.31 -19.43
CA ASP A 293 15.34 17.82 -18.50
C ASP A 293 14.04 18.62 -18.60
N ALA A 294 14.13 19.95 -18.72
CA ALA A 294 12.96 20.81 -18.86
C ALA A 294 12.17 20.53 -20.16
N ALA A 295 12.86 20.16 -21.23
CA ALA A 295 12.22 19.79 -22.50
C ALA A 295 11.49 18.44 -22.44
N ASP A 296 11.89 17.55 -21.53
CA ASP A 296 11.30 16.22 -21.34
C ASP A 296 10.05 16.21 -20.44
N TRP A 297 9.79 17.29 -19.69
CA TRP A 297 8.63 17.37 -18.82
C TRP A 297 7.40 17.86 -19.58
N PRO A 298 6.22 17.24 -19.38
CA PRO A 298 4.98 17.78 -19.92
C PRO A 298 4.69 19.13 -19.27
N ILE A 299 4.41 20.12 -20.11
CA ILE A 299 4.01 21.48 -19.73
C ILE A 299 2.55 21.48 -19.27
#